data_06e407fbb787a72659aeb64ca2d90dfb
#
_entry.id   06e407fbb787a72659aeb64ca2d90dfb
#
_cell.length_a   1.000
_cell.length_b   1.000
_cell.length_c   1.000
_cell.angle_alpha   90.00
_cell.angle_beta   90.00
_cell.angle_gamma   90.00
#
_symmetry.space_group_name_H-M   'P 1'
#
loop_
_entity.id
_entity.type
_entity.pdbx_description
1 polymer ?
#
loop_
_entity_poly.entity_id
_entity_poly.type
_entity_poly.pdbx_seq_one_letter_code
_entity_poly.pdbx_strand_id
1 'polypeptide(L)'
;MVQKLKDEGVTIDACIVGEPSCSRFFGDTIRNGRRGSLNGKITIRGKAGHVAYPHLARNPIHEAAPFFAELAAKQWDQGNDYFGPTTFQISNIQAGVGAVNVVPGELTALFNIRFNTEWTAERLIKTIEDLAAKYTLDACFEWKRSAEPFVTNPGSMTQKLTQAIADVTGVRPELSTGGGTSDARFISSISRETVEFGPINATIHSVNECAGIDELEALAEIYYRTAKAYLENF
;
A
#
# COMPACT_ATOMS: atom_id res chain seq x y z
N MET A 1 -0.87 19.78 -5.44
CA MET A 1 -2.22 20.31 -5.09
C MET A 1 -2.51 20.18 -3.61
N VAL A 2 -2.59 19.00 -3.01
CA VAL A 2 -2.94 18.81 -1.58
C VAL A 2 -2.03 19.58 -0.62
N GLN A 3 -0.71 19.60 -0.85
CA GLN A 3 0.21 20.39 -0.02
C GLN A 3 -0.14 21.88 -0.03
N LYS A 4 -0.48 22.43 -1.19
CA LYS A 4 -0.91 23.84 -1.29
C LYS A 4 -2.19 24.10 -0.48
N LEU A 5 -3.18 23.21 -0.55
CA LEU A 5 -4.40 23.32 0.26
C LEU A 5 -4.11 23.26 1.77
N LYS A 6 -3.17 22.41 2.18
CA LYS A 6 -2.71 22.36 3.58
C LYS A 6 -2.05 23.69 4.02
N ASP A 7 -1.17 24.22 3.20
CA ASP A 7 -0.45 25.46 3.48
C ASP A 7 -1.43 26.65 3.57
N GLU A 8 -2.53 26.60 2.83
CA GLU A 8 -3.63 27.58 2.86
C GLU A 8 -4.64 27.32 3.99
N GLY A 9 -4.47 26.27 4.80
CA GLY A 9 -5.36 25.91 5.91
C GLY A 9 -6.73 25.40 5.48
N VAL A 10 -6.87 24.93 4.24
CA VAL A 10 -8.13 24.39 3.70
C VAL A 10 -8.41 23.03 4.32
N THR A 11 -9.61 22.86 4.86
CA THR A 11 -10.18 21.57 5.26
C THR A 11 -11.32 21.20 4.33
N ILE A 12 -11.46 19.91 4.03
CA ILE A 12 -12.49 19.36 3.16
C ILE A 12 -13.41 18.50 4.02
N ASP A 13 -14.72 18.74 3.95
CA ASP A 13 -15.67 17.96 4.75
C ASP A 13 -15.80 16.54 4.21
N ALA A 14 -15.87 16.37 2.89
CA ALA A 14 -15.92 15.05 2.28
C ALA A 14 -15.30 15.03 0.88
N CYS A 15 -14.75 13.88 0.50
CA CYS A 15 -14.15 13.66 -0.81
C CYS A 15 -14.49 12.27 -1.35
N ILE A 16 -14.94 12.20 -2.59
CA ILE A 16 -15.05 10.95 -3.35
C ILE A 16 -13.96 10.97 -4.40
N VAL A 17 -13.13 9.93 -4.42
CA VAL A 17 -12.10 9.72 -5.45
C VAL A 17 -12.61 8.68 -6.45
N GLY A 18 -12.61 9.03 -7.72
CA GLY A 18 -13.19 8.24 -8.83
C GLY A 18 -12.31 7.07 -9.28
N GLU A 19 -11.74 6.33 -8.35
CA GLU A 19 -10.93 5.15 -8.64
C GLU A 19 -11.80 3.93 -8.97
N PRO A 20 -11.39 3.03 -9.87
CA PRO A 20 -12.07 1.76 -10.10
C PRO A 20 -12.07 0.90 -8.83
N SER A 21 -13.13 0.98 -8.06
CA SER A 21 -13.24 0.34 -6.74
C SER A 21 -14.04 -0.96 -6.78
N CYS A 22 -14.99 -1.08 -7.72
CA CYS A 22 -15.86 -2.26 -7.84
C CYS A 22 -15.07 -3.49 -8.30
N SER A 23 -15.45 -4.66 -7.80
CA SER A 23 -14.65 -5.89 -7.96
C SER A 23 -15.32 -6.93 -8.86
N ARG A 24 -16.56 -7.34 -8.57
CA ARG A 24 -17.30 -8.39 -9.30
C ARG A 24 -18.36 -7.80 -10.22
N PHE A 25 -19.04 -6.76 -9.74
CA PHE A 25 -20.09 -6.05 -10.48
C PHE A 25 -20.15 -4.61 -10.02
N PHE A 26 -20.65 -3.75 -10.87
CA PHE A 26 -20.74 -2.33 -10.59
C PHE A 26 -21.66 -2.05 -9.39
N GLY A 27 -21.18 -1.23 -8.46
CA GLY A 27 -21.89 -0.91 -7.23
C GLY A 27 -21.56 -1.81 -6.03
N ASP A 28 -20.72 -2.84 -6.17
CA ASP A 28 -20.47 -3.80 -5.08
C ASP A 28 -19.56 -3.29 -3.97
N THR A 29 -18.70 -2.29 -4.23
CA THR A 29 -17.65 -1.91 -3.29
C THR A 29 -17.39 -0.41 -3.23
N ILE A 30 -17.42 0.15 -2.03
CA ILE A 30 -16.83 1.45 -1.68
C ILE A 30 -15.51 1.20 -0.95
N ARG A 31 -14.44 1.88 -1.35
CA ARG A 31 -13.17 1.84 -0.60
C ARG A 31 -13.13 2.99 0.40
N ASN A 32 -13.07 2.67 1.69
CA ASN A 32 -13.03 3.64 2.77
C ASN A 32 -11.66 3.72 3.47
N GLY A 33 -10.63 3.12 2.89
CA GLY A 33 -9.27 3.15 3.38
C GLY A 33 -8.32 2.38 2.48
N ARG A 34 -7.03 2.61 2.67
CA ARG A 34 -5.95 1.92 1.95
C ARG A 34 -4.81 1.61 2.89
N ARG A 35 -4.15 0.47 2.66
CA ARG A 35 -2.90 0.14 3.36
C ARG A 35 -1.78 1.05 2.94
N GLY A 36 -0.85 1.28 3.86
CA GLY A 36 0.43 1.88 3.56
C GLY A 36 1.31 0.99 2.69
N SER A 37 2.30 1.60 2.06
CA SER A 37 3.31 0.90 1.25
C SER A 37 4.69 1.51 1.47
N LEU A 38 5.59 0.68 1.97
CA LEU A 38 7.00 1.02 2.19
C LEU A 38 7.87 0.09 1.35
N ASN A 39 8.69 0.67 0.46
CA ASN A 39 9.70 -0.08 -0.27
C ASN A 39 11.05 0.10 0.39
N GLY A 40 11.82 -0.97 0.45
CA GLY A 40 13.18 -0.97 0.92
C GLY A 40 14.12 -1.64 -0.07
N LYS A 41 15.33 -1.11 -0.14
CA LYS A 41 16.48 -1.77 -0.72
C LYS A 41 17.54 -1.89 0.36
N ILE A 42 18.06 -3.08 0.57
CA ILE A 42 19.20 -3.33 1.46
C ILE A 42 20.40 -3.78 0.61
N THR A 43 21.53 -3.18 0.89
CA THR A 43 22.83 -3.60 0.36
C THR A 43 23.69 -4.07 1.52
N ILE A 44 24.12 -5.33 1.51
CA ILE A 44 24.93 -5.96 2.54
C ILE A 44 26.33 -6.20 1.97
N ARG A 45 27.32 -5.57 2.59
CA ARG A 45 28.70 -5.69 2.16
C ARG A 45 29.36 -6.91 2.80
N GLY A 46 30.04 -7.68 1.97
CA GLY A 46 30.90 -8.78 2.35
C GLY A 46 32.36 -8.55 1.94
N LYS A 47 33.05 -9.61 1.72
CA LYS A 47 34.41 -9.60 1.13
C LYS A 47 34.52 -10.74 0.13
N ALA A 48 34.71 -10.40 -1.15
CA ALA A 48 34.90 -11.40 -2.19
C ALA A 48 36.14 -12.26 -1.96
N GLY A 49 36.05 -13.52 -2.37
CA GLY A 49 37.18 -14.43 -2.26
C GLY A 49 36.93 -15.79 -2.93
N HIS A 50 37.93 -16.62 -3.01
CA HIS A 50 37.80 -17.96 -3.54
C HIS A 50 37.11 -18.87 -2.51
N VAL A 51 36.12 -19.67 -2.91
CA VAL A 51 35.33 -20.53 -2.00
C VAL A 51 36.19 -21.55 -1.24
N ALA A 52 37.36 -21.95 -1.79
CA ALA A 52 38.31 -22.84 -1.12
C ALA A 52 39.06 -22.19 0.06
N TYR A 53 38.97 -20.85 0.19
CA TYR A 53 39.67 -20.10 1.25
C TYR A 53 38.66 -19.23 2.01
N PRO A 54 37.64 -19.82 2.68
CA PRO A 54 36.55 -19.07 3.31
C PRO A 54 37.04 -18.11 4.41
N HIS A 55 38.19 -18.40 5.04
CA HIS A 55 38.81 -17.56 6.06
C HIS A 55 39.37 -16.22 5.52
N LEU A 56 39.51 -16.07 4.21
CA LEU A 56 39.94 -14.84 3.53
C LEU A 56 38.78 -14.03 2.96
N ALA A 57 37.58 -14.59 2.97
CA ALA A 57 36.33 -13.98 2.46
C ALA A 57 35.34 -13.66 3.59
N ARG A 58 34.33 -12.89 3.29
CA ARG A 58 33.15 -12.68 4.12
C ARG A 58 31.90 -12.78 3.25
N ASN A 59 31.11 -13.83 3.44
CA ASN A 59 30.02 -14.17 2.55
C ASN A 59 28.74 -13.44 2.97
N PRO A 60 28.30 -12.40 2.25
CA PRO A 60 27.10 -11.63 2.61
C PRO A 60 25.82 -12.45 2.47
N ILE A 61 25.81 -13.53 1.67
CA ILE A 61 24.66 -14.44 1.55
C ILE A 61 24.48 -15.20 2.87
N HIS A 62 25.55 -15.75 3.43
CA HIS A 62 25.50 -16.50 4.69
C HIS A 62 25.17 -15.59 5.88
N GLU A 63 25.73 -14.36 5.90
CA GLU A 63 25.46 -13.39 6.96
C GLU A 63 23.99 -12.90 6.91
N ALA A 64 23.43 -12.71 5.71
CA ALA A 64 22.07 -12.23 5.52
C ALA A 64 20.98 -13.30 5.73
N ALA A 65 21.32 -14.58 5.55
CA ALA A 65 20.32 -15.66 5.57
C ALA A 65 19.47 -15.69 6.87
N PRO A 66 20.03 -15.62 8.09
CA PRO A 66 19.21 -15.62 9.31
C PRO A 66 18.38 -14.34 9.46
N PHE A 67 18.87 -13.19 9.02
CA PHE A 67 18.13 -11.94 9.00
C PHE A 67 16.89 -12.01 8.09
N PHE A 68 17.04 -12.49 6.86
CA PHE A 68 15.93 -12.65 5.94
C PHE A 68 14.94 -13.72 6.41
N ALA A 69 15.42 -14.79 7.03
CA ALA A 69 14.55 -15.83 7.61
C ALA A 69 13.68 -15.25 8.74
N GLU A 70 14.26 -14.45 9.64
CA GLU A 70 13.52 -13.81 10.73
C GLU A 70 12.50 -12.79 10.18
N LEU A 71 12.86 -11.97 9.18
CA LEU A 71 11.93 -11.04 8.54
C LEU A 71 10.77 -11.75 7.84
N ALA A 72 11.05 -12.83 7.12
CA ALA A 72 10.03 -13.59 6.39
C ALA A 72 9.06 -14.32 7.33
N ALA A 73 9.54 -14.78 8.48
CA ALA A 73 8.74 -15.47 9.50
C ALA A 73 8.03 -14.51 10.47
N LYS A 74 8.39 -13.22 10.45
CA LYS A 74 7.88 -12.26 11.43
C LYS A 74 6.38 -12.03 11.25
N GLN A 75 5.62 -12.27 12.31
CA GLN A 75 4.25 -11.80 12.43
C GLN A 75 4.27 -10.34 12.90
N TRP A 76 3.92 -9.43 11.99
CA TRP A 76 4.00 -7.99 12.21
C TRP A 76 2.90 -7.49 13.14
N ASP A 77 1.66 -7.97 12.91
CA ASP A 77 0.45 -7.73 13.71
C ASP A 77 -0.63 -8.77 13.37
N GLN A 78 -1.82 -8.62 13.94
CA GLN A 78 -2.98 -9.49 13.68
C GLN A 78 -4.00 -8.85 12.72
N GLY A 79 -3.72 -7.64 12.22
CA GLY A 79 -4.72 -6.81 11.58
C GLY A 79 -5.60 -6.08 12.59
N ASN A 80 -6.66 -5.45 12.10
CA ASN A 80 -7.68 -4.81 12.91
C ASN A 80 -9.04 -4.87 12.19
N ASP A 81 -10.07 -4.21 12.72
CA ASP A 81 -11.42 -4.24 12.16
C ASP A 81 -11.53 -3.79 10.69
N TYR A 82 -10.54 -3.04 10.20
CA TYR A 82 -10.51 -2.49 8.85
C TYR A 82 -9.51 -3.16 7.92
N PHE A 83 -8.42 -3.69 8.48
CA PHE A 83 -7.28 -4.18 7.71
C PHE A 83 -6.86 -5.58 8.13
N GLY A 84 -6.50 -6.39 7.15
CA GLY A 84 -5.72 -7.59 7.42
C GLY A 84 -4.32 -7.27 7.96
N PRO A 85 -3.56 -8.30 8.36
CA PRO A 85 -2.22 -8.13 8.91
C PRO A 85 -1.26 -7.43 7.94
N THR A 86 -0.29 -6.72 8.52
CA THR A 86 0.87 -6.18 7.81
C THR A 86 1.70 -7.31 7.22
N THR A 87 2.13 -7.15 5.98
CA THR A 87 2.88 -8.17 5.23
C THR A 87 4.21 -7.63 4.73
N PHE A 88 5.24 -8.48 4.78
CA PHE A 88 6.57 -8.22 4.24
C PHE A 88 6.86 -9.20 3.10
N GLN A 89 7.36 -8.72 1.96
CA GLN A 89 7.74 -9.55 0.83
C GLN A 89 9.07 -9.10 0.23
N ILE A 90 10.02 -10.03 0.14
CA ILE A 90 11.23 -9.82 -0.65
C ILE A 90 10.87 -10.09 -2.11
N SER A 91 11.08 -9.09 -2.96
CA SER A 91 10.74 -9.18 -4.38
C SER A 91 11.94 -9.50 -5.27
N ASN A 92 13.15 -9.25 -4.78
CA ASN A 92 14.38 -9.51 -5.53
C ASN A 92 15.58 -9.70 -4.60
N ILE A 93 16.49 -10.63 -4.96
CA ILE A 93 17.80 -10.80 -4.32
C ILE A 93 18.82 -10.99 -5.42
N GLN A 94 19.92 -10.25 -5.34
CA GLN A 94 21.06 -10.38 -6.26
C GLN A 94 22.37 -10.45 -5.47
N ALA A 95 23.22 -11.42 -5.82
CA ALA A 95 24.58 -11.55 -5.28
C ALA A 95 25.48 -12.26 -6.27
N GLY A 96 26.72 -11.78 -6.40
CA GLY A 96 27.73 -12.38 -7.26
C GLY A 96 27.48 -12.22 -8.76
N VAL A 97 28.30 -12.89 -9.54
CA VAL A 97 28.36 -12.80 -11.01
C VAL A 97 28.11 -14.16 -11.71
N GLY A 98 27.55 -15.13 -10.97
CA GLY A 98 27.26 -16.47 -11.49
C GLY A 98 28.46 -17.45 -11.45
N ALA A 99 29.63 -17.05 -10.96
CA ALA A 99 30.78 -17.93 -10.80
C ALA A 99 30.63 -18.81 -9.55
N VAL A 100 30.69 -20.13 -9.71
CA VAL A 100 30.48 -21.10 -8.62
C VAL A 100 31.64 -21.18 -7.61
N ASN A 101 32.80 -20.67 -7.96
CA ASN A 101 34.02 -20.72 -7.15
C ASN A 101 34.40 -19.39 -6.50
N VAL A 102 33.48 -18.39 -6.53
CA VAL A 102 33.70 -17.05 -5.97
C VAL A 102 32.65 -16.73 -4.93
N VAL A 103 33.06 -16.39 -3.71
CA VAL A 103 32.22 -15.74 -2.70
C VAL A 103 31.95 -14.30 -3.14
N PRO A 104 30.67 -13.83 -3.21
CA PRO A 104 30.37 -12.46 -3.62
C PRO A 104 30.87 -11.42 -2.59
N GLY A 105 31.20 -10.24 -3.07
CA GLY A 105 31.59 -9.12 -2.22
C GLY A 105 30.39 -8.31 -1.70
N GLU A 106 29.20 -8.51 -2.29
CA GLU A 106 27.99 -7.76 -1.95
C GLU A 106 26.74 -8.60 -2.24
N LEU A 107 25.68 -8.33 -1.48
CA LEU A 107 24.33 -8.80 -1.73
C LEU A 107 23.38 -7.60 -1.69
N THR A 108 22.47 -7.51 -2.67
CA THR A 108 21.38 -6.53 -2.69
C THR A 108 20.03 -7.25 -2.66
N ALA A 109 19.10 -6.77 -1.84
CA ALA A 109 17.71 -7.24 -1.86
C ALA A 109 16.73 -6.08 -1.93
N LEU A 110 15.65 -6.29 -2.70
CA LEU A 110 14.49 -5.38 -2.77
C LEU A 110 13.32 -6.04 -2.05
N PHE A 111 12.57 -5.25 -1.27
CA PHE A 111 11.40 -5.72 -0.56
C PHE A 111 10.32 -4.65 -0.45
N ASN A 112 9.09 -5.09 -0.22
CA ASN A 112 7.94 -4.21 0.02
C ASN A 112 7.20 -4.65 1.28
N ILE A 113 6.69 -3.67 2.02
CA ILE A 113 5.83 -3.86 3.18
C ILE A 113 4.50 -3.19 2.88
N ARG A 114 3.41 -3.98 2.99
CA ARG A 114 2.04 -3.48 3.00
C ARG A 114 1.56 -3.46 4.43
N PHE A 115 1.31 -2.27 4.98
CA PHE A 115 1.04 -2.11 6.41
C PHE A 115 -0.29 -1.39 6.66
N ASN A 116 -0.87 -1.72 7.79
CA ASN A 116 -2.12 -1.16 8.28
C ASN A 116 -1.85 -0.02 9.28
N THR A 117 -2.90 0.49 9.93
CA THR A 117 -2.83 1.62 10.86
C THR A 117 -2.18 1.31 12.22
N GLU A 118 -1.82 0.05 12.49
CA GLU A 118 -1.05 -0.34 13.69
C GLU A 118 0.43 0.04 13.58
N TRP A 119 0.89 0.34 12.37
CA TRP A 119 2.26 0.70 12.05
C TRP A 119 2.39 2.08 11.43
N THR A 120 3.55 2.68 11.63
CA THR A 120 4.02 3.82 10.83
C THR A 120 5.26 3.40 10.05
N ALA A 121 5.54 4.11 8.95
CA ALA A 121 6.74 3.84 8.16
C ALA A 121 8.01 3.95 9.00
N GLU A 122 8.09 4.91 9.94
CA GLU A 122 9.23 5.09 10.84
C GLU A 122 9.46 3.88 11.76
N ARG A 123 8.39 3.35 12.36
CA ARG A 123 8.49 2.16 13.23
C ARG A 123 8.93 0.93 12.46
N LEU A 124 8.44 0.76 11.23
CA LEU A 124 8.84 -0.34 10.34
C LEU A 124 10.32 -0.24 9.99
N ILE A 125 10.77 0.94 9.54
CA ILE A 125 12.16 1.23 9.23
C ILE A 125 13.05 0.89 10.42
N LYS A 126 12.75 1.48 11.59
CA LYS A 126 13.53 1.23 12.78
C LYS A 126 13.57 -0.24 13.16
N THR A 127 12.45 -0.95 13.09
CA THR A 127 12.38 -2.38 13.42
C THR A 127 13.30 -3.22 12.52
N ILE A 128 13.37 -2.91 11.22
CA ILE A 128 14.20 -3.66 10.26
C ILE A 128 15.67 -3.31 10.44
N GLU A 129 16.00 -2.04 10.66
CA GLU A 129 17.37 -1.59 10.90
C GLU A 129 17.92 -2.14 12.23
N ASP A 130 17.11 -2.14 13.30
CA ASP A 130 17.47 -2.76 14.58
C ASP A 130 17.72 -4.27 14.42
N LEU A 131 16.92 -4.94 13.57
CA LEU A 131 17.12 -6.36 13.28
C LEU A 131 18.42 -6.60 12.50
N ALA A 132 18.76 -5.77 11.52
CA ALA A 132 20.03 -5.86 10.80
C ALA A 132 21.23 -5.65 11.75
N ALA A 133 21.11 -4.70 12.68
CA ALA A 133 22.10 -4.47 13.73
C ALA A 133 22.25 -5.68 14.68
N LYS A 134 21.16 -6.36 15.04
CA LYS A 134 21.17 -7.60 15.82
C LYS A 134 22.04 -8.67 15.17
N TYR A 135 22.00 -8.78 13.86
CA TYR A 135 22.80 -9.71 13.07
C TYR A 135 24.18 -9.15 12.68
N THR A 136 24.56 -7.98 13.19
CA THR A 136 25.85 -7.30 12.90
C THR A 136 26.16 -7.17 11.42
N LEU A 137 25.11 -6.96 10.60
CA LEU A 137 25.26 -6.81 9.17
C LEU A 137 25.90 -5.46 8.82
N ASP A 138 26.90 -5.49 7.94
CA ASP A 138 27.44 -4.29 7.29
C ASP A 138 26.45 -3.87 6.18
N ALA A 139 25.35 -3.27 6.58
CA ALA A 139 24.21 -3.00 5.72
C ALA A 139 23.97 -1.50 5.53
N CYS A 140 23.56 -1.15 4.30
CA CYS A 140 23.05 0.15 3.94
C CYS A 140 21.62 0.01 3.43
N PHE A 141 20.72 0.89 3.88
CA PHE A 141 19.32 0.88 3.49
C PHE A 141 18.97 2.10 2.64
N GLU A 142 18.14 1.88 1.62
CA GLU A 142 17.47 2.91 0.86
C GLU A 142 15.96 2.71 1.01
N TRP A 143 15.25 3.72 1.51
CA TRP A 143 13.82 3.65 1.78
C TRP A 143 13.01 4.55 0.85
N LYS A 144 11.88 4.02 0.34
CA LYS A 144 10.90 4.81 -0.41
C LYS A 144 9.52 4.63 0.20
N ARG A 145 9.03 5.67 0.87
CA ARG A 145 7.66 5.74 1.38
C ARG A 145 6.72 6.02 0.23
N SER A 146 5.91 5.05 -0.17
CA SER A 146 4.96 5.22 -1.28
C SER A 146 3.60 5.69 -0.80
N ALA A 147 3.14 5.22 0.36
CA ALA A 147 1.88 5.64 0.97
C ALA A 147 1.89 5.38 2.48
N GLU A 148 1.28 6.27 3.25
CA GLU A 148 0.81 5.98 4.60
C GLU A 148 -0.58 5.33 4.55
N PRO A 149 -0.93 4.47 5.51
CA PRO A 149 -2.28 3.92 5.59
C PRO A 149 -3.27 4.99 6.02
N PHE A 150 -4.48 4.89 5.53
CA PHE A 150 -5.59 5.68 6.05
C PHE A 150 -6.86 4.83 6.10
N VAL A 151 -7.77 5.20 6.98
CA VAL A 151 -9.14 4.68 7.03
C VAL A 151 -10.08 5.82 7.40
N THR A 152 -11.21 5.87 6.71
CA THR A 152 -12.32 6.77 7.00
C THR A 152 -13.42 5.99 7.70
N ASN A 153 -13.80 6.45 8.88
CA ASN A 153 -15.01 5.95 9.53
C ASN A 153 -16.23 6.39 8.72
N PRO A 154 -17.18 5.48 8.44
CA PRO A 154 -18.38 5.82 7.67
C PRO A 154 -19.16 6.95 8.30
N GLY A 155 -19.26 8.06 7.60
CA GLY A 155 -20.02 9.26 8.00
C GLY A 155 -21.19 9.53 7.07
N SER A 156 -21.60 10.80 7.02
CA SER A 156 -22.75 11.24 6.21
C SER A 156 -22.51 11.00 4.71
N MET A 157 -21.33 11.30 4.20
CA MET A 157 -20.99 11.10 2.78
C MET A 157 -21.06 9.60 2.40
N THR A 158 -20.45 8.72 3.18
CA THR A 158 -20.49 7.27 2.94
C THR A 158 -21.91 6.73 2.95
N GLN A 159 -22.76 7.21 3.87
CA GLN A 159 -24.16 6.80 3.94
C GLN A 159 -24.94 7.26 2.71
N LYS A 160 -24.77 8.53 2.28
CA LYS A 160 -25.43 9.08 1.09
C LYS A 160 -24.96 8.37 -0.18
N LEU A 161 -23.66 8.11 -0.30
CA LEU A 161 -23.12 7.35 -1.42
C LEU A 161 -23.67 5.92 -1.45
N THR A 162 -23.70 5.22 -0.30
CA THR A 162 -24.28 3.88 -0.19
C THR A 162 -25.73 3.85 -0.64
N GLN A 163 -26.53 4.84 -0.23
CA GLN A 163 -27.95 4.94 -0.62
C GLN A 163 -28.08 5.24 -2.12
N ALA A 164 -27.31 6.19 -2.66
CA ALA A 164 -27.36 6.52 -4.08
C ALA A 164 -26.96 5.32 -4.96
N ILE A 165 -25.96 4.54 -4.55
CA ILE A 165 -25.58 3.29 -5.24
C ILE A 165 -26.76 2.32 -5.22
N ALA A 166 -27.36 2.08 -4.07
CA ALA A 166 -28.49 1.16 -3.94
C ALA A 166 -29.70 1.58 -4.79
N ASP A 167 -30.00 2.87 -4.83
CA ASP A 167 -31.12 3.43 -5.60
C ASP A 167 -30.91 3.33 -7.12
N VAL A 168 -29.68 3.43 -7.59
CA VAL A 168 -29.36 3.39 -9.03
C VAL A 168 -29.11 1.97 -9.52
N THR A 169 -28.42 1.15 -8.73
CA THR A 169 -27.97 -0.19 -9.17
C THR A 169 -28.78 -1.34 -8.58
N GLY A 170 -29.57 -1.10 -7.53
CA GLY A 170 -30.19 -2.17 -6.73
C GLY A 170 -29.21 -2.93 -5.83
N VAL A 171 -27.96 -2.53 -5.78
CA VAL A 171 -26.87 -3.19 -5.02
C VAL A 171 -26.50 -2.37 -3.79
N ARG A 172 -26.38 -3.00 -2.63
CA ARG A 172 -25.84 -2.37 -1.43
C ARG A 172 -24.32 -2.66 -1.37
N PRO A 173 -23.46 -1.63 -1.48
CA PRO A 173 -22.02 -1.82 -1.49
C PRO A 173 -21.47 -2.30 -0.14
N GLU A 174 -20.40 -3.07 -0.19
CA GLU A 174 -19.56 -3.37 0.97
C GLU A 174 -18.45 -2.33 1.13
N LEU A 175 -18.13 -1.97 2.36
CA LEU A 175 -16.96 -1.15 2.66
C LEU A 175 -15.70 -2.01 2.67
N SER A 176 -14.63 -1.52 2.07
CA SER A 176 -13.39 -2.30 1.96
C SER A 176 -12.16 -1.39 1.97
N THR A 177 -11.08 -1.90 2.54
CA THR A 177 -9.75 -1.27 2.54
C THR A 177 -8.75 -2.00 1.63
N GLY A 178 -9.23 -2.96 0.84
CA GLY A 178 -8.42 -3.78 -0.04
C GLY A 178 -7.85 -3.02 -1.25
N GLY A 179 -6.96 -3.68 -1.99
CA GLY A 179 -6.36 -3.15 -3.23
C GLY A 179 -5.05 -2.39 -3.05
N GLY A 180 -4.65 -1.70 -4.11
CA GLY A 180 -3.42 -0.91 -4.18
C GLY A 180 -3.51 0.44 -3.47
N THR A 181 -2.56 1.32 -3.72
CA THR A 181 -2.61 2.72 -3.28
C THR A 181 -3.35 3.57 -4.30
N SER A 182 -3.92 4.69 -3.87
CA SER A 182 -4.62 5.66 -4.71
C SER A 182 -4.30 7.10 -4.28
N ASP A 183 -4.79 8.08 -4.99
CA ASP A 183 -4.63 9.49 -4.65
C ASP A 183 -5.45 9.90 -3.41
N ALA A 184 -6.41 9.08 -2.98
CA ALA A 184 -7.13 9.24 -1.72
C ALA A 184 -6.17 9.36 -0.51
N ARG A 185 -5.01 8.70 -0.53
CA ARG A 185 -3.95 8.80 0.49
C ARG A 185 -3.46 10.24 0.76
N PHE A 186 -3.52 11.11 -0.25
CA PHE A 186 -3.09 12.49 -0.10
C PHE A 186 -4.23 13.35 0.48
N ILE A 187 -5.43 13.23 -0.10
CA ILE A 187 -6.56 14.05 0.27
C ILE A 187 -7.14 13.70 1.65
N SER A 188 -7.05 12.43 2.07
CA SER A 188 -7.49 11.97 3.38
C SER A 188 -6.82 12.72 4.54
N SER A 189 -5.67 13.33 4.31
CA SER A 189 -4.95 14.10 5.34
C SER A 189 -5.53 15.50 5.61
N ILE A 190 -6.47 15.98 4.75
CA ILE A 190 -7.15 17.27 4.87
C ILE A 190 -8.67 17.15 4.74
N SER A 191 -9.17 15.93 4.51
CA SER A 191 -10.60 15.64 4.41
C SER A 191 -11.08 14.87 5.63
N ARG A 192 -12.25 15.23 6.16
CA ARG A 192 -12.86 14.54 7.29
C ARG A 192 -13.38 13.16 6.90
N GLU A 193 -13.85 13.03 5.66
CA GLU A 193 -14.38 11.79 5.11
C GLU A 193 -13.89 11.62 3.68
N THR A 194 -13.09 10.56 3.44
CA THR A 194 -12.57 10.25 2.10
C THR A 194 -12.93 8.81 1.75
N VAL A 195 -13.62 8.64 0.63
CA VAL A 195 -13.96 7.33 0.08
C VAL A 195 -13.62 7.26 -1.40
N GLU A 196 -13.51 6.05 -1.93
CA GLU A 196 -13.30 5.82 -3.35
C GLU A 196 -14.46 5.00 -3.89
N PHE A 197 -15.00 5.43 -5.02
CA PHE A 197 -16.03 4.72 -5.74
C PHE A 197 -15.91 4.99 -7.23
N GLY A 198 -15.98 3.96 -8.06
CA GLY A 198 -15.90 4.05 -9.50
C GLY A 198 -16.18 2.73 -10.21
N PRO A 199 -15.80 2.58 -11.47
CA PRO A 199 -16.10 1.41 -12.29
C PRO A 199 -15.53 0.10 -11.74
N ILE A 200 -15.84 -1.00 -12.43
CA ILE A 200 -15.25 -2.30 -12.18
C ILE A 200 -13.75 -2.28 -12.54
N ASN A 201 -12.91 -2.85 -11.67
CA ASN A 201 -11.45 -2.82 -11.79
C ASN A 201 -10.85 -4.00 -12.58
N ALA A 202 -11.66 -4.78 -13.28
CA ALA A 202 -11.23 -6.02 -13.92
C ALA A 202 -10.10 -5.84 -14.97
N THR A 203 -10.03 -4.67 -15.60
CA THR A 203 -9.04 -4.38 -16.65
C THR A 203 -7.99 -3.35 -16.24
N ILE A 204 -7.95 -2.96 -14.94
CA ILE A 204 -7.01 -1.95 -14.45
C ILE A 204 -5.56 -2.34 -14.76
N HIS A 205 -4.79 -1.40 -15.31
CA HIS A 205 -3.40 -1.58 -15.73
C HIS A 205 -3.17 -2.65 -16.83
N SER A 206 -4.24 -3.12 -17.47
CA SER A 206 -4.14 -4.05 -18.58
C SER A 206 -3.98 -3.33 -19.92
N VAL A 207 -3.44 -4.05 -20.91
CA VAL A 207 -3.57 -3.59 -22.31
C VAL A 207 -5.05 -3.59 -22.69
N ASN A 208 -5.55 -2.51 -23.28
CA ASN A 208 -6.96 -2.26 -23.56
C ASN A 208 -7.82 -2.09 -22.29
N GLU A 209 -7.30 -1.42 -21.28
CA GLU A 209 -8.08 -1.00 -20.12
C GLU A 209 -9.36 -0.29 -20.55
N CYS A 210 -10.50 -0.68 -19.99
CA CYS A 210 -11.81 -0.17 -20.41
C CYS A 210 -12.81 -0.18 -19.24
N ALA A 211 -13.90 0.60 -19.42
CA ALA A 211 -15.08 0.59 -18.56
C ALA A 211 -16.34 0.49 -19.41
N GLY A 212 -17.42 -0.05 -18.84
CA GLY A 212 -18.73 -0.10 -19.48
C GLY A 212 -19.34 1.30 -19.63
N ILE A 213 -19.96 1.60 -20.78
CA ILE A 213 -20.64 2.89 -21.00
C ILE A 213 -21.79 3.06 -19.99
N ASP A 214 -22.59 2.00 -19.80
CA ASP A 214 -23.70 2.00 -18.86
C ASP A 214 -23.22 2.23 -17.40
N GLU A 215 -22.03 1.73 -17.07
CA GLU A 215 -21.41 1.99 -15.76
C GLU A 215 -21.06 3.47 -15.57
N LEU A 216 -20.55 4.12 -16.62
CA LEU A 216 -20.18 5.54 -16.57
C LEU A 216 -21.41 6.45 -16.44
N GLU A 217 -22.52 6.12 -17.12
CA GLU A 217 -23.79 6.84 -16.99
C GLU A 217 -24.36 6.69 -15.58
N ALA A 218 -24.40 5.45 -15.07
CA ALA A 218 -24.85 5.17 -13.71
C ALA A 218 -23.95 5.84 -12.66
N LEU A 219 -22.64 5.87 -12.88
CA LEU A 219 -21.67 6.53 -11.99
C LEU A 219 -21.92 8.04 -11.89
N ALA A 220 -22.19 8.70 -13.03
CA ALA A 220 -22.52 10.11 -13.06
C ALA A 220 -23.79 10.41 -12.25
N GLU A 221 -24.84 9.60 -12.39
CA GLU A 221 -26.10 9.71 -11.63
C GLU A 221 -25.87 9.48 -10.13
N ILE A 222 -25.06 8.48 -9.75
CA ILE A 222 -24.72 8.20 -8.35
C ILE A 222 -24.00 9.39 -7.74
N TYR A 223 -23.00 9.97 -8.41
CA TYR A 223 -22.30 11.14 -7.91
C TYR A 223 -23.21 12.36 -7.77
N TYR A 224 -24.09 12.59 -8.74
CA TYR A 224 -25.06 13.68 -8.68
C TYR A 224 -26.00 13.53 -7.47
N ARG A 225 -26.61 12.35 -7.30
CA ARG A 225 -27.50 12.08 -6.15
C ARG A 225 -26.77 12.21 -4.81
N THR A 226 -25.56 11.68 -4.74
CA THR A 226 -24.74 11.76 -3.53
C THR A 226 -24.45 13.21 -3.17
N ALA A 227 -23.96 14.02 -4.13
CA ALA A 227 -23.63 15.42 -3.91
C ALA A 227 -24.86 16.23 -3.51
N LYS A 228 -25.99 16.04 -4.21
CA LYS A 228 -27.26 16.69 -3.90
C LYS A 228 -27.71 16.37 -2.47
N ALA A 229 -27.80 15.08 -2.13
CA ALA A 229 -28.27 14.66 -0.81
C ALA A 229 -27.28 15.02 0.33
N TYR A 230 -26.00 15.18 0.03
CA TYR A 230 -25.01 15.63 1.01
C TYR A 230 -25.14 17.12 1.28
N LEU A 231 -25.28 17.95 0.23
CA LEU A 231 -25.35 19.41 0.35
C LEU A 231 -26.70 19.90 0.88
N GLU A 232 -27.80 19.18 0.69
CA GLU A 232 -29.13 19.52 1.23
C GLU A 232 -29.19 19.42 2.78
N ASN A 233 -28.15 18.89 3.43
CA ASN A 233 -28.07 18.77 4.89
C ASN A 233 -27.14 19.80 5.55
N PHE A 234 -26.65 20.77 4.79
CA PHE A 234 -25.94 21.97 5.26
C PHE A 234 -26.83 23.19 5.18
#